data_c29c71c3fe1eee0949d99473915bcbef
#
_entry.id   c29c71c3fe1eee0949d99473915bcbef
#
_cell.length_a   1.000
_cell.length_b   1.000
_cell.length_c   1.000
_cell.angle_alpha   90.00
_cell.angle_beta   90.00
_cell.angle_gamma   90.00
#
_symmetry.space_group_name_H-M   'P 1'
#
loop_
_entity.id
_entity.type
_entity.pdbx_description
1 polymer ?
#
loop_
_entity_poly.entity_id
_entity_poly.type
_entity_poly.pdbx_seq_one_letter_code
_entity_poly.pdbx_strand_id
1 'polypeptide(L)'
;LRALAKRHGAWLIEDCAQAHGARFLQSSEIDRPVGTIGDLACFSFYPTKNLGAAGDGGMVVTHNAELAERVRLLRQYGWRERYISDVPGLNSRLDELQAALLRVKLRHLDDWNHRRRMLAARYDELLADACVTTPTVAPGNEHVYHLYVVRSQQRDALQAHLAAHGIATAIHYPVPVHQQPAYRHFAPPPTHQEANRLIETERAAAEVLSLPLYPQLSTEHLDRVAAAIAQFAASI
;
A
#
# COMPACT_ATOMS: atom_id res chain seq x y z
N LEU A 1 14.58 12.78 1.88
CA LEU A 1 13.67 13.12 2.99
C LEU A 1 14.37 13.06 4.35
N ARG A 2 15.12 11.98 4.70
CA ARG A 2 15.79 11.85 6.02
C ARG A 2 16.72 13.04 6.34
N ALA A 3 17.57 13.46 5.39
CA ALA A 3 18.46 14.61 5.58
C ALA A 3 17.66 15.91 5.79
N LEU A 4 16.53 16.05 5.08
CA LEU A 4 15.64 17.19 5.24
C LEU A 4 14.96 17.19 6.61
N ALA A 5 14.39 16.07 7.03
CA ALA A 5 13.77 15.90 8.33
C ALA A 5 14.76 16.24 9.46
N LYS A 6 16.00 15.67 9.41
CA LYS A 6 17.04 15.95 10.37
C LYS A 6 17.41 17.45 10.45
N ARG A 7 17.52 18.12 9.28
CA ARG A 7 17.82 19.56 9.22
C ARG A 7 16.77 20.44 9.88
N HIS A 8 15.52 20.00 9.86
CA HIS A 8 14.39 20.74 10.42
C HIS A 8 13.90 20.21 11.78
N GLY A 9 14.64 19.27 12.40
CA GLY A 9 14.24 18.69 13.68
C GLY A 9 12.90 17.93 13.61
N ALA A 10 12.51 17.44 12.43
CA ALA A 10 11.25 16.72 12.22
C ALA A 10 11.46 15.20 12.29
N TRP A 11 10.45 14.51 12.76
CA TRP A 11 10.39 13.05 12.73
C TRP A 11 10.08 12.53 11.33
N LEU A 12 10.71 11.43 10.94
CA LEU A 12 10.40 10.71 9.72
C LEU A 12 9.67 9.41 10.06
N ILE A 13 8.38 9.34 9.68
CA ILE A 13 7.56 8.15 9.87
C ILE A 13 7.33 7.50 8.50
N GLU A 14 7.67 6.22 8.38
CA GLU A 14 7.41 5.44 7.17
C GLU A 14 6.01 4.82 7.26
N ASP A 15 5.13 5.10 6.30
CA ASP A 15 3.91 4.35 6.09
C ASP A 15 4.22 3.10 5.27
N CYS A 16 4.35 1.97 5.97
CA CYS A 16 4.65 0.67 5.39
C CYS A 16 3.40 -0.24 5.31
N ALA A 17 2.20 0.35 5.38
CA ALA A 17 0.95 -0.42 5.44
C ALA A 17 0.74 -1.35 4.24
N GLN A 18 1.40 -1.10 3.10
CA GLN A 18 1.36 -1.93 1.88
C GLN A 18 2.76 -2.41 1.44
N ALA A 19 3.77 -2.34 2.31
CA ALA A 19 5.17 -2.51 1.94
C ALA A 19 5.90 -3.63 2.71
N HIS A 20 5.17 -4.67 3.16
CA HIS A 20 5.75 -5.80 3.90
C HIS A 20 6.80 -6.54 3.07
N GLY A 21 8.07 -6.41 3.44
CA GLY A 21 9.19 -7.03 2.74
C GLY A 21 9.71 -6.25 1.53
N ALA A 22 9.20 -5.05 1.25
CA ALA A 22 9.78 -4.15 0.25
C ALA A 22 11.19 -3.71 0.66
N ARG A 23 12.05 -3.43 -0.32
CA ARG A 23 13.45 -3.08 -0.08
C ARG A 23 13.84 -1.85 -0.87
N PHE A 24 14.77 -1.11 -0.29
CA PHE A 24 15.41 0.03 -0.91
C PHE A 24 16.87 -0.33 -1.23
N LEU A 25 17.18 -0.46 -2.52
CA LEU A 25 18.46 -0.93 -3.04
C LEU A 25 19.21 0.27 -3.64
N GLN A 26 19.80 1.14 -2.83
CA GLN A 26 20.45 2.37 -3.32
C GLN A 26 21.83 2.13 -3.92
N SER A 27 22.49 1.03 -3.55
CA SER A 27 23.77 0.54 -4.13
C SER A 27 23.93 -0.93 -3.78
N SER A 28 24.93 -1.60 -4.38
CA SER A 28 25.31 -2.98 -4.02
C SER A 28 25.63 -3.19 -2.53
N GLU A 29 25.83 -2.10 -1.78
CA GLU A 29 26.18 -2.12 -0.36
C GLU A 29 25.06 -1.66 0.58
N ILE A 30 23.96 -1.04 0.05
CA ILE A 30 22.85 -0.51 0.86
C ILE A 30 21.56 -1.17 0.43
N ASP A 31 21.37 -2.36 0.94
CA ASP A 31 20.09 -3.08 0.86
C ASP A 31 19.37 -2.93 2.22
N ARG A 32 18.33 -2.10 2.25
CA ARG A 32 17.55 -1.84 3.47
C ARG A 32 16.09 -2.24 3.31
N PRO A 33 15.56 -3.05 4.21
CA PRO A 33 14.12 -3.25 4.30
C PRO A 33 13.40 -1.93 4.54
N VAL A 34 12.32 -1.70 3.84
CA VAL A 34 11.38 -0.59 4.13
C VAL A 34 10.87 -0.76 5.56
N GLY A 35 10.75 0.34 6.29
CA GLY A 35 10.46 0.32 7.73
C GLY A 35 11.68 0.41 8.63
N THR A 36 12.91 0.52 8.05
CA THR A 36 14.17 0.68 8.82
C THR A 36 14.90 1.97 8.52
N ILE A 37 14.31 2.85 7.75
CA ILE A 37 14.94 4.09 7.25
C ILE A 37 14.57 5.29 8.12
N GLY A 38 13.30 5.40 8.52
CA GLY A 38 12.77 6.47 9.35
C GLY A 38 13.04 6.29 10.85
N ASP A 39 12.49 7.19 11.64
CA ASP A 39 12.51 7.10 13.11
C ASP A 39 11.49 6.08 13.62
N LEU A 40 10.38 5.97 12.92
CA LEU A 40 9.29 5.02 13.16
C LEU A 40 8.79 4.47 11.83
N ALA A 41 8.22 3.28 11.84
CA ALA A 41 7.46 2.76 10.70
C ALA A 41 6.19 2.05 11.16
N CYS A 42 5.13 2.15 10.33
CA CYS A 42 3.82 1.61 10.63
C CYS A 42 3.42 0.57 9.58
N PHE A 43 3.10 -0.65 10.02
CA PHE A 43 2.62 -1.74 9.19
C PHE A 43 1.16 -2.04 9.50
N SER A 44 0.38 -2.35 8.47
CA SER A 44 -1.00 -2.82 8.60
C SER A 44 -1.05 -4.33 8.44
N PHE A 45 -1.78 -5.00 9.32
CA PHE A 45 -2.09 -6.43 9.18
C PHE A 45 -3.55 -6.68 8.77
N TYR A 46 -4.19 -5.68 8.15
CA TYR A 46 -5.52 -5.89 7.57
C TYR A 46 -5.52 -7.14 6.68
N PRO A 47 -6.58 -7.95 6.66
CA PRO A 47 -6.59 -9.29 6.06
C PRO A 47 -6.09 -9.40 4.62
N THR A 48 -6.28 -8.34 3.81
CA THR A 48 -5.85 -8.31 2.40
C THR A 48 -4.38 -7.96 2.20
N LYS A 49 -3.66 -7.53 3.25
CA LYS A 49 -2.24 -7.14 3.13
C LYS A 49 -1.35 -8.33 2.80
N ASN A 50 -0.15 -8.08 2.26
CA ASN A 50 0.81 -9.13 1.94
C ASN A 50 1.11 -10.02 3.16
N LEU A 51 1.14 -9.42 4.35
CA LEU A 51 1.10 -10.11 5.63
C LEU A 51 -0.19 -9.68 6.36
N GLY A 52 -1.29 -10.39 6.11
CA GLY A 52 -2.61 -10.10 6.68
C GLY A 52 -2.97 -11.04 7.83
N ALA A 53 -3.54 -10.51 8.89
CA ALA A 53 -4.19 -11.25 9.98
C ALA A 53 -5.58 -11.76 9.57
N ALA A 54 -6.32 -12.37 10.48
CA ALA A 54 -7.72 -12.76 10.27
C ALA A 54 -8.73 -11.67 10.71
N GLY A 55 -8.25 -10.46 10.96
CA GLY A 55 -9.00 -9.28 11.35
C GLY A 55 -8.06 -8.07 11.38
N ASP A 56 -8.51 -6.96 11.98
CA ASP A 56 -7.70 -5.76 12.10
C ASP A 56 -6.46 -5.99 12.96
N GLY A 57 -5.35 -5.39 12.56
CA GLY A 57 -4.09 -5.42 13.27
C GLY A 57 -3.05 -4.51 12.63
N GLY A 58 -2.00 -4.23 13.37
CA GLY A 58 -0.89 -3.43 12.89
C GLY A 58 0.31 -3.52 13.82
N MET A 59 1.42 -2.93 13.37
CA MET A 59 2.66 -2.89 14.14
C MET A 59 3.36 -1.56 13.90
N VAL A 60 3.93 -1.01 14.96
CA VAL A 60 4.90 0.07 14.89
C VAL A 60 6.28 -0.48 15.19
N VAL A 61 7.26 -0.16 14.39
CA VAL A 61 8.66 -0.54 14.60
C VAL A 61 9.54 0.69 14.67
N THR A 62 10.61 0.62 15.48
CA THR A 62 11.59 1.67 15.62
C THR A 62 12.91 1.11 16.16
N HIS A 63 14.03 1.74 15.83
CA HIS A 63 15.34 1.48 16.45
C HIS A 63 15.56 2.31 17.75
N ASN A 64 14.68 3.27 18.05
CA ASN A 64 14.77 4.11 19.23
C ASN A 64 14.00 3.47 20.40
N ALA A 65 14.72 3.08 21.45
CA ALA A 65 14.13 2.43 22.63
C ALA A 65 13.11 3.32 23.37
N GLU A 66 13.34 4.63 23.42
CA GLU A 66 12.43 5.58 24.09
C GLU A 66 11.12 5.71 23.33
N LEU A 67 11.18 5.76 21.99
CA LEU A 67 9.99 5.76 21.13
C LEU A 67 9.23 4.43 21.25
N ALA A 68 9.96 3.30 21.27
CA ALA A 68 9.34 1.99 21.47
C ALA A 68 8.58 1.90 22.80
N GLU A 69 9.20 2.39 23.88
CA GLU A 69 8.58 2.40 25.20
C GLU A 69 7.36 3.34 25.23
N ARG A 70 7.47 4.53 24.63
CA ARG A 70 6.36 5.45 24.53
C ARG A 70 5.17 4.87 23.76
N VAL A 71 5.41 4.17 22.65
CA VAL A 71 4.36 3.49 21.89
C VAL A 71 3.71 2.38 22.72
N ARG A 72 4.49 1.57 23.46
CA ARG A 72 3.96 0.54 24.37
C ARG A 72 3.07 1.12 25.44
N LEU A 73 3.48 2.24 26.03
CA LEU A 73 2.72 2.95 27.05
C LEU A 73 1.39 3.47 26.48
N LEU A 74 1.45 4.20 25.36
CA LEU A 74 0.28 4.81 24.73
C LEU A 74 -0.75 3.78 24.26
N ARG A 75 -0.32 2.63 23.68
CA ARG A 75 -1.23 1.60 23.18
C ARG A 75 -1.98 0.85 24.26
N GLN A 76 -1.56 0.99 25.53
CA GLN A 76 -2.13 0.29 26.68
C GLN A 76 -2.56 1.29 27.76
N TYR A 77 -3.49 2.18 27.40
CA TYR A 77 -4.11 3.16 28.30
C TYR A 77 -3.13 4.12 28.99
N GLY A 78 -1.89 4.20 28.57
CA GLY A 78 -0.85 4.97 29.26
C GLY A 78 -0.34 4.32 30.55
N TRP A 79 -0.47 3.01 30.71
CA TRP A 79 -0.12 2.29 31.94
C TRP A 79 1.35 1.87 31.94
N ARG A 80 2.09 2.31 32.96
CA ARG A 80 3.33 1.63 33.40
C ARG A 80 3.03 0.52 34.37
N GLU A 81 2.13 0.78 35.30
CA GLU A 81 1.58 -0.18 36.22
C GLU A 81 0.11 -0.44 35.86
N ARG A 82 -0.34 -1.68 35.99
CA ARG A 82 -1.70 -2.07 35.64
C ARG A 82 -2.73 -1.19 36.36
N TYR A 83 -3.65 -0.61 35.61
CA TYR A 83 -4.72 0.31 36.05
C TYR A 83 -4.28 1.72 36.45
N ILE A 84 -2.98 2.05 36.36
CA ILE A 84 -2.46 3.38 36.65
C ILE A 84 -1.95 4.02 35.37
N SER A 85 -2.65 5.06 34.87
CA SER A 85 -2.26 5.81 33.67
C SER A 85 -1.33 6.95 34.02
N ASP A 86 -0.07 6.88 33.60
CA ASP A 86 0.91 7.96 33.73
C ASP A 86 0.63 9.08 32.71
N VAL A 87 0.07 8.70 31.57
CA VAL A 87 -0.30 9.60 30.47
C VAL A 87 -1.63 9.16 29.85
N PRO A 88 -2.36 10.06 29.17
CA PRO A 88 -3.50 9.65 28.35
C PRO A 88 -3.06 8.65 27.29
N GLY A 89 -3.75 7.52 27.18
CA GLY A 89 -3.45 6.47 26.20
C GLY A 89 -4.70 5.92 25.54
N LEU A 90 -4.50 4.93 24.69
CA LEU A 90 -5.52 4.28 23.89
C LEU A 90 -5.57 2.78 24.21
N ASN A 91 -6.68 2.14 23.89
CA ASN A 91 -6.72 0.68 23.77
C ASN A 91 -6.39 0.31 22.31
N SER A 92 -5.12 0.02 22.03
CA SER A 92 -4.64 -0.40 20.70
C SER A 92 -3.72 -1.60 20.86
N ARG A 93 -4.30 -2.79 20.76
CA ARG A 93 -3.63 -4.07 21.01
C ARG A 93 -3.78 -4.98 19.80
N LEU A 94 -2.90 -5.98 19.70
CA LEU A 94 -3.01 -7.11 18.80
C LEU A 94 -3.29 -8.35 19.64
N ASP A 95 -4.35 -9.09 19.30
CA ASP A 95 -4.71 -10.31 19.99
C ASP A 95 -3.66 -11.40 19.74
N GLU A 96 -3.40 -12.23 20.74
CA GLU A 96 -2.41 -13.31 20.68
C GLU A 96 -2.71 -14.34 19.58
N LEU A 97 -3.99 -14.60 19.32
CA LEU A 97 -4.42 -15.46 18.20
C LEU A 97 -4.03 -14.86 16.85
N GLN A 98 -4.22 -13.56 16.65
CA GLN A 98 -3.80 -12.85 15.45
C GLN A 98 -2.28 -12.86 15.29
N ALA A 99 -1.56 -12.62 16.40
CA ALA A 99 -0.10 -12.70 16.42
C ALA A 99 0.42 -14.10 16.07
N ALA A 100 -0.23 -15.15 16.57
CA ALA A 100 0.12 -16.54 16.25
C ALA A 100 -0.08 -16.85 14.76
N LEU A 101 -1.20 -16.44 14.17
CA LEU A 101 -1.47 -16.57 12.72
C LEU A 101 -0.43 -15.83 11.89
N LEU A 102 -0.13 -14.57 12.25
CA LEU A 102 0.87 -13.76 11.56
C LEU A 102 2.26 -14.39 11.61
N ARG A 103 2.67 -14.98 12.74
CA ARG A 103 3.95 -15.69 12.87
C ARG A 103 4.08 -16.88 11.93
N VAL A 104 2.98 -17.60 11.67
CA VAL A 104 2.97 -18.69 10.67
C VAL A 104 3.11 -18.11 9.27
N LYS A 105 2.28 -17.13 8.91
CA LYS A 105 2.26 -16.50 7.59
C LYS A 105 3.57 -15.77 7.26
N LEU A 106 4.22 -15.16 8.26
CA LEU A 106 5.50 -14.46 8.08
C LEU A 106 6.60 -15.35 7.49
N ARG A 107 6.59 -16.66 7.77
CA ARG A 107 7.56 -17.62 7.21
C ARG A 107 7.44 -17.81 5.71
N HIS A 108 6.30 -17.43 5.14
CA HIS A 108 5.99 -17.55 3.71
C HIS A 108 6.00 -16.20 2.98
N LEU A 109 6.23 -15.09 3.69
CA LEU A 109 6.09 -13.75 3.12
C LEU A 109 7.03 -13.52 1.94
N ASP A 110 8.29 -13.95 2.05
CA ASP A 110 9.30 -13.74 1.01
C ASP A 110 8.95 -14.51 -0.26
N ASP A 111 8.51 -15.76 -0.13
CA ASP A 111 8.03 -16.58 -1.26
C ASP A 111 6.80 -15.96 -1.92
N TRP A 112 5.85 -15.47 -1.12
CA TRP A 112 4.66 -14.80 -1.62
C TRP A 112 4.98 -13.50 -2.34
N ASN A 113 5.90 -12.69 -1.81
CA ASN A 113 6.36 -11.48 -2.47
C ASN A 113 7.13 -11.79 -3.76
N HIS A 114 7.98 -12.82 -3.76
CA HIS A 114 8.63 -13.28 -4.97
C HIS A 114 7.60 -13.70 -6.03
N ARG A 115 6.60 -14.48 -5.65
CA ARG A 115 5.53 -14.89 -6.57
C ARG A 115 4.73 -13.69 -7.10
N ARG A 116 4.42 -12.69 -6.27
CA ARG A 116 3.78 -11.44 -6.71
C ARG A 116 4.61 -10.69 -7.74
N ARG A 117 5.93 -10.60 -7.54
CA ARG A 117 6.84 -9.97 -8.52
C ARG A 117 6.87 -10.70 -9.86
N MET A 118 6.89 -12.03 -9.84
CA MET A 118 6.82 -12.83 -11.07
C MET A 118 5.52 -12.59 -11.84
N LEU A 119 4.39 -12.57 -11.13
CA LEU A 119 3.09 -12.29 -11.74
C LEU A 119 2.99 -10.86 -12.26
N ALA A 120 3.55 -9.89 -11.54
CA ALA A 120 3.60 -8.50 -11.99
C ALA A 120 4.43 -8.35 -13.27
N ALA A 121 5.61 -8.96 -13.31
CA ALA A 121 6.44 -8.99 -14.53
C ALA A 121 5.71 -9.63 -15.73
N ARG A 122 4.92 -10.67 -15.48
CA ARG A 122 4.08 -11.29 -16.51
C ARG A 122 2.98 -10.34 -17.00
N TYR A 123 2.35 -9.58 -16.12
CA TYR A 123 1.43 -8.50 -16.52
C TYR A 123 2.14 -7.42 -17.33
N ASP A 124 3.31 -6.95 -16.89
CA ASP A 124 4.09 -5.93 -17.61
C ASP A 124 4.40 -6.38 -19.04
N GLU A 125 4.78 -7.65 -19.23
CA GLU A 125 5.04 -8.26 -20.54
C GLU A 125 3.76 -8.30 -21.42
N LEU A 126 2.65 -8.82 -20.89
CA LEU A 126 1.41 -9.02 -21.63
C LEU A 126 0.66 -7.72 -21.93
N LEU A 127 0.87 -6.69 -21.13
CA LEU A 127 0.19 -5.41 -21.23
C LEU A 127 1.06 -4.31 -21.85
N ALA A 128 2.26 -4.63 -22.35
CA ALA A 128 3.22 -3.65 -22.87
C ALA A 128 2.62 -2.77 -23.98
N ASP A 129 1.81 -3.36 -24.85
CA ASP A 129 1.16 -2.67 -25.99
C ASP A 129 -0.36 -2.53 -25.78
N ALA A 130 -0.85 -2.69 -24.54
CA ALA A 130 -2.28 -2.61 -24.24
C ALA A 130 -2.74 -1.15 -24.06
N CYS A 131 -4.07 -0.96 -24.06
CA CYS A 131 -4.73 0.35 -23.83
C CYS A 131 -4.69 0.84 -22.37
N VAL A 132 -3.75 0.33 -21.59
CA VAL A 132 -3.56 0.70 -20.17
C VAL A 132 -2.09 1.06 -19.91
N THR A 133 -1.86 1.92 -18.92
CA THR A 133 -0.51 2.19 -18.43
C THR A 133 -0.23 1.31 -17.21
N THR A 134 0.83 0.50 -17.28
CA THR A 134 1.27 -0.37 -16.18
C THR A 134 2.07 0.41 -15.12
N PRO A 135 2.13 -0.09 -13.87
CA PRO A 135 2.93 0.55 -12.83
C PRO A 135 4.42 0.41 -13.12
N THR A 136 5.19 1.46 -12.81
CA THR A 136 6.64 1.45 -12.92
C THR A 136 7.29 1.46 -11.55
N VAL A 137 8.36 0.68 -11.37
CA VAL A 137 9.17 0.68 -10.15
C VAL A 137 10.38 1.57 -10.36
N ALA A 138 10.55 2.58 -9.49
CA ALA A 138 11.71 3.46 -9.57
C ALA A 138 13.00 2.64 -9.36
N PRO A 139 14.11 2.94 -10.10
CA PRO A 139 15.38 2.26 -9.93
C PRO A 139 15.83 2.26 -8.46
N GLY A 140 16.44 1.17 -8.03
CA GLY A 140 16.90 1.01 -6.65
C GLY A 140 15.80 0.68 -5.64
N ASN A 141 14.64 0.18 -6.08
CA ASN A 141 13.60 -0.32 -5.19
C ASN A 141 13.18 -1.73 -5.58
N GLU A 142 12.84 -2.55 -4.58
CA GLU A 142 12.18 -3.82 -4.76
C GLU A 142 10.73 -3.71 -4.26
N HIS A 143 9.79 -3.74 -5.21
CA HIS A 143 8.36 -3.61 -4.94
C HIS A 143 7.75 -4.97 -4.54
N VAL A 144 6.74 -4.98 -3.68
CA VAL A 144 6.06 -6.20 -3.20
C VAL A 144 4.68 -6.41 -3.80
N TYR A 145 4.24 -5.53 -4.68
CA TYR A 145 2.98 -5.60 -5.42
C TYR A 145 1.80 -6.06 -4.54
N HIS A 146 1.54 -5.29 -3.48
CA HIS A 146 0.30 -5.47 -2.71
C HIS A 146 -0.91 -5.40 -3.64
N LEU A 147 -0.90 -4.42 -4.53
CA LEU A 147 -1.83 -4.25 -5.64
C LEU A 147 -1.04 -4.14 -6.95
N TYR A 148 -1.61 -4.60 -8.06
CA TYR A 148 -1.16 -4.28 -9.40
C TYR A 148 -2.15 -3.30 -10.01
N VAL A 149 -1.76 -2.03 -10.07
CA VAL A 149 -2.66 -0.93 -10.43
C VAL A 149 -2.29 -0.41 -11.81
N VAL A 150 -3.19 -0.57 -12.75
CA VAL A 150 -3.09 0.03 -14.09
C VAL A 150 -3.87 1.35 -14.15
N ARG A 151 -3.57 2.18 -15.15
CA ARG A 151 -4.33 3.40 -15.46
C ARG A 151 -4.95 3.29 -16.84
N SER A 152 -6.20 3.72 -16.96
CA SER A 152 -6.94 3.79 -18.23
C SER A 152 -7.80 5.05 -18.25
N GLN A 153 -7.77 5.78 -19.36
CA GLN A 153 -8.69 6.92 -19.56
C GLN A 153 -10.15 6.46 -19.65
N GLN A 154 -10.38 5.20 -20.00
CA GLN A 154 -11.70 4.58 -20.07
C GLN A 154 -11.91 3.58 -18.91
N ARG A 155 -11.40 3.91 -17.69
CA ARG A 155 -11.38 3.04 -16.52
C ARG A 155 -12.73 2.37 -16.21
N ASP A 156 -13.83 3.10 -16.26
CA ASP A 156 -15.14 2.59 -15.89
C ASP A 156 -15.68 1.61 -16.96
N ALA A 157 -15.46 1.92 -18.24
CA ALA A 157 -15.80 1.01 -19.33
C ALA A 157 -14.96 -0.26 -19.29
N LEU A 158 -13.64 -0.14 -19.04
CA LEU A 158 -12.74 -1.27 -18.86
C LEU A 158 -13.17 -2.12 -17.66
N GLN A 159 -13.53 -1.52 -16.54
CA GLN A 159 -14.01 -2.23 -15.35
C GLN A 159 -15.30 -3.04 -15.67
N ALA A 160 -16.26 -2.42 -16.36
CA ALA A 160 -17.50 -3.09 -16.77
C ALA A 160 -17.22 -4.25 -17.74
N HIS A 161 -16.31 -4.07 -18.70
CA HIS A 161 -15.91 -5.11 -19.63
C HIS A 161 -15.27 -6.31 -18.91
N LEU A 162 -14.33 -6.06 -17.99
CA LEU A 162 -13.71 -7.13 -17.20
C LEU A 162 -14.71 -7.86 -16.31
N ALA A 163 -15.65 -7.14 -15.69
CA ALA A 163 -16.72 -7.74 -14.91
C ALA A 163 -17.62 -8.65 -15.76
N ALA A 164 -17.95 -8.28 -17.00
CA ALA A 164 -18.72 -9.10 -17.93
C ALA A 164 -17.97 -10.40 -18.31
N HIS A 165 -16.64 -10.41 -18.22
CA HIS A 165 -15.79 -11.60 -18.43
C HIS A 165 -15.53 -12.39 -17.12
N GLY A 166 -16.23 -12.04 -16.01
CA GLY A 166 -16.06 -12.68 -14.71
C GLY A 166 -14.73 -12.34 -14.01
N ILE A 167 -14.13 -11.20 -14.34
CA ILE A 167 -12.87 -10.71 -13.75
C ILE A 167 -13.21 -9.60 -12.77
N ALA A 168 -12.99 -9.85 -11.47
CA ALA A 168 -13.19 -8.87 -10.42
C ALA A 168 -12.01 -7.89 -10.37
N THR A 169 -12.31 -6.59 -10.32
CA THR A 169 -11.34 -5.51 -10.17
C THR A 169 -11.80 -4.53 -9.10
N ALA A 170 -10.89 -3.67 -8.61
CA ALA A 170 -11.21 -2.68 -7.60
C ALA A 170 -10.55 -1.33 -7.90
N ILE A 171 -11.12 -0.25 -7.34
CA ILE A 171 -10.57 1.09 -7.50
C ILE A 171 -10.01 1.55 -6.16
N HIS A 172 -8.69 1.78 -6.09
CA HIS A 172 -8.01 2.23 -4.89
C HIS A 172 -7.30 3.58 -5.15
N TYR A 173 -8.01 4.77 -5.00
CA TYR A 173 -9.40 4.96 -4.55
C TYR A 173 -10.13 5.92 -5.48
N PRO A 174 -11.49 5.87 -5.55
CA PRO A 174 -12.24 6.62 -6.57
C PRO A 174 -12.36 8.12 -6.26
N VAL A 175 -12.18 8.51 -4.99
CA VAL A 175 -12.30 9.91 -4.54
C VAL A 175 -11.04 10.29 -3.77
N PRO A 176 -10.29 11.31 -4.22
CA PRO A 176 -9.12 11.84 -3.52
C PRO A 176 -9.48 12.38 -2.13
N VAL A 177 -8.53 12.33 -1.18
CA VAL A 177 -8.75 12.73 0.22
C VAL A 177 -9.27 14.17 0.32
N HIS A 178 -8.69 15.11 -0.43
CA HIS A 178 -9.08 16.53 -0.42
C HIS A 178 -10.50 16.77 -0.97
N GLN A 179 -11.07 15.83 -1.72
CA GLN A 179 -12.43 15.88 -2.24
C GLN A 179 -13.45 15.14 -1.37
N GLN A 180 -13.00 14.40 -0.36
CA GLN A 180 -13.89 13.71 0.57
C GLN A 180 -14.73 14.73 1.36
N PRO A 181 -16.04 14.47 1.58
CA PRO A 181 -16.91 15.40 2.31
C PRO A 181 -16.35 15.82 3.68
N ALA A 182 -15.73 14.89 4.40
CA ALA A 182 -15.15 15.12 5.72
C ALA A 182 -13.98 16.12 5.71
N TYR A 183 -13.30 16.31 4.58
CA TYR A 183 -12.07 17.11 4.47
C TYR A 183 -12.22 18.36 3.60
N ARG A 184 -13.41 18.61 3.04
CA ARG A 184 -13.66 19.79 2.16
C ARG A 184 -13.38 21.11 2.86
N HIS A 185 -13.55 21.19 4.18
CA HIS A 185 -13.29 22.39 4.95
C HIS A 185 -11.80 22.75 5.08
N PHE A 186 -10.90 21.81 4.79
CA PHE A 186 -9.46 22.06 4.68
C PHE A 186 -9.04 22.47 3.26
N ALA A 187 -9.96 22.40 2.28
CA ALA A 187 -9.67 22.86 0.94
C ALA A 187 -9.39 24.39 0.95
N PRO A 188 -8.40 24.89 0.18
CA PRO A 188 -8.15 26.30 0.08
C PRO A 188 -9.37 27.04 -0.49
N PRO A 189 -9.55 28.35 -0.12
CA PRO A 189 -10.67 29.13 -0.61
C PRO A 189 -10.71 29.19 -2.15
N PRO A 190 -11.91 29.42 -2.75
CA PRO A 190 -12.12 29.40 -4.20
C PRO A 190 -11.19 30.30 -5.02
N THR A 191 -10.70 31.39 -4.42
CA THR A 191 -9.76 32.34 -5.04
C THR A 191 -8.38 31.76 -5.37
N HIS A 192 -8.04 30.58 -4.82
CA HIS A 192 -6.78 29.86 -5.05
C HIS A 192 -7.00 28.48 -5.64
N GLN A 193 -8.22 28.13 -6.05
CA GLN A 193 -8.56 26.77 -6.49
C GLN A 193 -7.74 26.27 -7.68
N GLU A 194 -7.44 27.12 -8.66
CA GLU A 194 -6.64 26.70 -9.82
C GLU A 194 -5.17 26.45 -9.48
N ALA A 195 -4.58 27.28 -8.61
CA ALA A 195 -3.18 27.16 -8.19
C ALA A 195 -2.92 25.98 -7.24
N ASN A 196 -3.97 25.48 -6.57
CA ASN A 196 -3.87 24.42 -5.54
C ASN A 196 -4.58 23.12 -5.94
N ARG A 197 -5.01 22.98 -7.18
CA ARG A 197 -5.55 21.70 -7.67
C ARG A 197 -4.48 20.63 -7.67
N LEU A 198 -4.81 19.49 -7.07
CA LEU A 198 -3.98 18.26 -7.12
C LEU A 198 -4.29 17.49 -8.41
N ILE A 199 -4.01 18.10 -9.55
CA ILE A 199 -4.42 17.63 -10.89
C ILE A 199 -4.01 16.18 -11.12
N GLU A 200 -2.77 15.82 -10.76
CA GLU A 200 -2.29 14.44 -10.91
C GLU A 200 -3.01 13.46 -9.99
N THR A 201 -3.36 13.88 -8.77
CA THR A 201 -4.13 13.06 -7.82
C THR A 201 -5.56 12.83 -8.33
N GLU A 202 -6.20 13.88 -8.83
CA GLU A 202 -7.55 13.82 -9.39
C GLU A 202 -7.59 12.95 -10.64
N ARG A 203 -6.59 13.11 -11.53
CA ARG A 203 -6.43 12.29 -12.73
C ARG A 203 -6.18 10.82 -12.35
N ALA A 204 -5.29 10.56 -11.41
CA ALA A 204 -5.04 9.20 -10.94
C ALA A 204 -6.31 8.55 -10.39
N ALA A 205 -7.08 9.24 -9.55
CA ALA A 205 -8.34 8.71 -9.01
C ALA A 205 -9.39 8.39 -10.09
N ALA A 206 -9.38 9.13 -11.20
CA ALA A 206 -10.25 8.88 -12.34
C ALA A 206 -9.80 7.68 -13.19
N GLU A 207 -8.50 7.37 -13.23
CA GLU A 207 -7.92 6.40 -14.17
C GLU A 207 -7.51 5.06 -13.54
N VAL A 208 -7.23 4.99 -12.23
CA VAL A 208 -6.67 3.78 -11.58
C VAL A 208 -7.66 2.63 -11.52
N LEU A 209 -7.15 1.42 -11.82
CA LEU A 209 -7.87 0.15 -11.68
C LEU A 209 -6.92 -0.93 -11.19
N SER A 210 -7.25 -1.58 -10.07
CA SER A 210 -6.46 -2.68 -9.53
C SER A 210 -6.90 -3.99 -10.17
N LEU A 211 -5.97 -4.65 -10.85
CA LEU A 211 -6.15 -5.98 -11.43
C LEU A 211 -5.95 -7.07 -10.36
N PRO A 212 -6.50 -8.28 -10.57
CA PRO A 212 -6.29 -9.41 -9.67
C PRO A 212 -4.80 -9.72 -9.51
N LEU A 213 -4.29 -9.68 -8.28
CA LEU A 213 -2.92 -10.08 -7.96
C LEU A 213 -2.83 -10.63 -6.53
N TYR A 214 -2.54 -11.92 -6.42
CA TYR A 214 -2.28 -12.62 -5.14
C TYR A 214 -1.34 -13.79 -5.40
N PRO A 215 -0.59 -14.29 -4.40
CA PRO A 215 0.48 -15.27 -4.63
C PRO A 215 0.02 -16.58 -5.27
N GLN A 216 -1.23 -17.00 -5.04
CA GLN A 216 -1.80 -18.24 -5.56
C GLN A 216 -2.49 -18.07 -6.93
N LEU A 217 -2.49 -16.84 -7.50
CA LEU A 217 -3.04 -16.61 -8.84
C LEU A 217 -2.28 -17.46 -9.85
N SER A 218 -3.02 -18.28 -10.63
CA SER A 218 -2.40 -19.07 -11.71
C SER A 218 -2.03 -18.17 -12.89
N THR A 219 -1.03 -18.57 -13.65
CA THR A 219 -0.63 -17.88 -14.89
C THR A 219 -1.76 -17.87 -15.92
N GLU A 220 -2.55 -18.95 -15.99
CA GLU A 220 -3.72 -19.04 -16.88
C GLU A 220 -4.79 -17.99 -16.56
N HIS A 221 -5.08 -17.79 -15.27
CA HIS A 221 -6.03 -16.75 -14.85
C HIS A 221 -5.48 -15.35 -15.14
N LEU A 222 -4.18 -15.12 -14.94
CA LEU A 222 -3.53 -13.86 -15.29
C LEU A 222 -3.58 -13.61 -16.80
N ASP A 223 -3.23 -14.60 -17.61
CA ASP A 223 -3.25 -14.51 -19.09
C ASP A 223 -4.69 -14.23 -19.59
N ARG A 224 -5.70 -14.80 -18.94
CA ARG A 224 -7.10 -14.48 -19.23
C ARG A 224 -7.46 -13.02 -18.92
N VAL A 225 -6.94 -12.44 -17.85
CA VAL A 225 -7.13 -11.01 -17.54
C VAL A 225 -6.51 -10.15 -18.64
N ALA A 226 -5.27 -10.45 -19.03
CA ALA A 226 -4.57 -9.71 -20.09
C ALA A 226 -5.28 -9.83 -21.44
N ALA A 227 -5.76 -11.02 -21.79
CA ALA A 227 -6.53 -11.24 -23.02
C ALA A 227 -7.85 -10.44 -23.05
N ALA A 228 -8.56 -10.34 -21.92
CA ALA A 228 -9.77 -9.53 -21.83
C ALA A 228 -9.47 -8.03 -21.99
N ILE A 229 -8.34 -7.54 -21.48
CA ILE A 229 -7.90 -6.14 -21.68
C ILE A 229 -7.55 -5.90 -23.18
N ALA A 230 -6.87 -6.85 -23.83
CA ALA A 230 -6.59 -6.75 -25.26
C ALA A 230 -7.86 -6.75 -26.11
N GLN A 231 -8.87 -7.55 -25.77
CA GLN A 231 -10.18 -7.53 -26.42
C GLN A 231 -10.89 -6.19 -26.25
N PHE A 232 -10.83 -5.59 -25.06
CA PHE A 232 -11.37 -4.26 -24.83
C PHE A 232 -10.67 -3.23 -25.72
N ALA A 233 -9.35 -3.25 -25.82
CA ALA A 233 -8.58 -2.36 -26.68
C ALA A 233 -8.97 -2.46 -28.16
N ALA A 234 -9.33 -3.64 -28.66
CA ALA A 234 -9.79 -3.84 -30.03
C ALA A 234 -11.22 -3.36 -30.28
N SER A 235 -12.00 -3.06 -29.24
CA SER A 235 -13.39 -2.63 -29.32
C SER A 235 -13.60 -1.12 -29.25
N ILE A 236 -12.52 -0.37 -29.01
CA ILE A 236 -12.51 1.11 -28.87
C ILE A 236 -11.67 1.76 -29.97
#